data_1749ac09c9b5b9b56fc72865ab8ea2bf
#
_entry.id   1749ac09c9b5b9b56fc72865ab8ea2bf
#
_cell.length_a   1.000
_cell.length_b   1.000
_cell.length_c   1.000
_cell.angle_alpha   90.00
_cell.angle_beta   90.00
_cell.angle_gamma   90.00
#
_symmetry.space_group_name_H-M   'P 1'
#
loop_
_entity.id
_entity.type
_entity.pdbx_description
1 polymer ?
#
loop_
_entity_poly.entity_id
_entity_poly.type
_entity_poly.pdbx_seq_one_letter_code
_entity_poly.pdbx_strand_id
1 'polypeptide(L)'
;LLLSWEAQEQQGMSVHTPAEGYKWNNLGGLYQSFYQTYGSLTLAQQQELLDQKVTALCQWIEGLSDQELFEAGQRDWATTKAQWPVYKWIHINTVAPFTNFRTKIRKWKKEALH
;
A
#
# COMPACT_ATOMS: atom_id res chain seq x y z
N LEU A 1 -4.06 -0.91 0.23
CA LEU A 1 -4.43 -0.23 -1.02
C LEU A 1 -4.19 -1.10 -2.25
N LEU A 2 -2.98 -1.61 -2.43
CA LEU A 2 -2.62 -2.42 -3.62
C LEU A 2 -3.55 -3.61 -3.84
N LEU A 3 -3.78 -4.40 -2.80
CA LEU A 3 -4.64 -5.59 -2.88
C LEU A 3 -6.10 -5.20 -3.14
N SER A 4 -6.55 -4.08 -2.61
CA SER A 4 -7.89 -3.55 -2.87
C SER A 4 -8.05 -3.13 -4.34
N TRP A 5 -7.06 -2.44 -4.90
CA TRP A 5 -7.08 -2.05 -6.31
C TRP A 5 -7.12 -3.28 -7.22
N GLU A 6 -6.28 -4.27 -6.94
CA GLU A 6 -6.24 -5.51 -7.73
C GLU A 6 -7.58 -6.26 -7.66
N ALA A 7 -8.14 -6.41 -6.46
CA ALA A 7 -9.41 -7.10 -6.29
C ALA A 7 -10.55 -6.40 -7.02
N GLN A 8 -10.61 -5.07 -6.96
CA GLN A 8 -11.65 -4.31 -7.66
C GLN A 8 -11.54 -4.45 -9.19
N GLU A 9 -10.33 -4.38 -9.73
CA GLU A 9 -10.13 -4.53 -11.18
C GLU A 9 -10.49 -5.95 -11.65
N GLN A 10 -10.13 -6.98 -10.89
CA GLN A 10 -10.47 -8.37 -11.23
C GLN A 10 -11.98 -8.61 -11.21
N GLN A 11 -12.73 -7.82 -10.45
CA GLN A 11 -14.20 -7.87 -10.42
C GLN A 11 -14.85 -7.02 -11.51
N GLY A 12 -14.07 -6.39 -12.37
CA GLY A 12 -14.57 -5.53 -13.44
C GLY A 12 -15.00 -4.14 -12.98
N MET A 13 -14.63 -3.74 -11.76
CA MET A 13 -14.95 -2.42 -11.23
C MET A 13 -13.93 -1.38 -11.66
N SER A 14 -14.37 -0.13 -11.80
CA SER A 14 -13.46 1.01 -11.95
C SER A 14 -12.73 1.25 -10.64
N VAL A 15 -11.41 1.43 -10.72
CA VAL A 15 -10.56 1.62 -9.54
C VAL A 15 -10.20 3.10 -9.40
N HIS A 16 -10.52 3.68 -8.25
CA HIS A 16 -10.12 5.04 -7.90
C HIS A 16 -8.92 5.00 -6.96
N THR A 17 -7.78 5.52 -7.41
CA THR A 17 -6.57 5.60 -6.59
C THR A 17 -6.39 7.03 -6.04
N PRO A 18 -5.90 7.21 -4.80
CA PRO A 18 -5.50 6.17 -3.85
C PRO A 18 -6.66 5.42 -3.20
N ALA A 19 -7.84 6.00 -3.13
CA ALA A 19 -9.07 5.39 -2.65
C ALA A 19 -10.27 6.19 -3.14
N GLU A 20 -11.45 5.60 -3.14
CA GLU A 20 -12.67 6.29 -3.54
C GLU A 20 -12.94 7.50 -2.63
N GLY A 21 -13.23 8.64 -3.25
CA GLY A 21 -13.45 9.89 -2.53
C GLY A 21 -12.17 10.64 -2.14
N TYR A 22 -10.99 10.11 -2.45
CA TYR A 22 -9.70 10.74 -2.13
C TYR A 22 -8.86 10.95 -3.38
N LYS A 23 -8.05 12.02 -3.37
CA LYS A 23 -7.11 12.34 -4.44
C LYS A 23 -5.69 12.30 -3.92
N TRP A 24 -4.74 12.09 -4.81
CA TRP A 24 -3.32 12.03 -4.46
C TRP A 24 -2.78 13.33 -3.83
N ASN A 25 -3.43 14.46 -4.08
CA ASN A 25 -3.06 15.75 -3.47
C ASN A 25 -3.71 15.97 -2.10
N ASN A 26 -4.48 15.02 -1.58
CA ASN A 26 -5.13 15.11 -0.27
C ASN A 26 -4.96 13.80 0.51
N LEU A 27 -3.74 13.37 0.71
CA LEU A 27 -3.43 12.16 1.46
C LEU A 27 -3.69 12.30 2.97
N GLY A 28 -3.67 13.53 3.49
CA GLY A 28 -3.97 13.78 4.91
C GLY A 28 -5.36 13.28 5.31
N GLY A 29 -6.38 13.53 4.47
CA GLY A 29 -7.72 13.03 4.71
C GLY A 29 -7.81 11.51 4.67
N LEU A 30 -7.10 10.88 3.74
CA LEU A 30 -7.01 9.43 3.66
C LEU A 30 -6.35 8.83 4.90
N TYR A 31 -5.27 9.41 5.38
CA TYR A 31 -4.59 8.95 6.60
C TYR A 31 -5.49 9.07 7.83
N GLN A 32 -6.27 10.14 7.94
CA GLN A 32 -7.25 10.28 9.01
C GLN A 32 -8.31 9.17 8.95
N SER A 33 -8.76 8.79 7.77
CA SER A 33 -9.69 7.67 7.62
C SER A 33 -9.08 6.34 8.09
N PHE A 34 -7.77 6.14 7.89
CA PHE A 34 -7.08 4.96 8.40
C PHE A 34 -7.03 4.95 9.94
N TYR A 35 -6.76 6.08 10.57
CA TYR A 35 -6.82 6.19 12.03
C TYR A 35 -8.21 5.86 12.56
N GLN A 36 -9.25 6.33 11.92
CA GLN A 36 -10.63 6.02 12.31
C GLN A 36 -10.95 4.53 12.15
N THR A 37 -10.49 3.91 11.07
CA THR A 37 -10.77 2.51 10.76
C THR A 37 -9.98 1.56 11.68
N TYR A 38 -8.71 1.86 11.97
CA TYR A 38 -7.81 0.92 12.63
C TYR A 38 -7.40 1.35 14.04
N GLY A 39 -7.70 2.58 14.45
CA GLY A 39 -7.23 3.13 15.72
C GLY A 39 -7.80 2.46 16.97
N SER A 40 -8.94 1.79 16.86
CA SER A 40 -9.55 1.04 17.96
C SER A 40 -8.94 -0.36 18.18
N LEU A 41 -8.12 -0.84 17.24
CA LEU A 41 -7.47 -2.14 17.35
C LEU A 41 -6.34 -2.08 18.39
N THR A 42 -6.15 -3.17 19.13
CA THR A 42 -4.98 -3.32 20.00
C THR A 42 -3.71 -3.44 19.17
N LEU A 43 -2.56 -3.23 19.79
CA LEU A 43 -1.27 -3.42 19.11
C LEU A 43 -1.14 -4.85 18.56
N ALA A 44 -1.53 -5.86 19.34
CA ALA A 44 -1.50 -7.24 18.89
C ALA A 44 -2.39 -7.49 17.68
N GLN A 45 -3.60 -6.90 17.67
CA GLN A 45 -4.53 -7.01 16.53
C GLN A 45 -3.97 -6.30 15.30
N GLN A 46 -3.34 -5.14 15.45
CA GLN A 46 -2.71 -4.42 14.34
C GLN A 46 -1.52 -5.20 13.76
N GLN A 47 -0.69 -5.80 14.62
CA GLN A 47 0.42 -6.65 14.17
C GLN A 47 -0.06 -7.87 13.40
N GLU A 48 -1.10 -8.55 13.88
CA GLU A 48 -1.69 -9.69 13.18
C GLU A 48 -2.26 -9.29 11.83
N LEU A 49 -2.98 -8.16 11.77
CA LEU A 49 -3.52 -7.64 10.51
C LEU A 49 -2.41 -7.31 9.52
N LEU A 50 -1.33 -6.68 9.97
CA LEU A 50 -0.17 -6.38 9.14
C LEU A 50 0.46 -7.66 8.58
N ASP A 51 0.67 -8.67 9.43
CA ASP A 51 1.25 -9.96 9.02
C ASP A 51 0.38 -10.64 7.95
N GLN A 52 -0.94 -10.64 8.13
CA GLN A 52 -1.88 -11.20 7.17
C GLN A 52 -1.81 -10.46 5.82
N LYS A 53 -1.77 -9.14 5.85
CA LYS A 53 -1.73 -8.32 4.64
C LYS A 53 -0.39 -8.44 3.92
N VAL A 54 0.71 -8.48 4.63
CA VAL A 54 2.04 -8.69 4.05
C VAL A 54 2.14 -10.07 3.41
N THR A 55 1.65 -11.11 4.08
CA THR A 55 1.62 -12.46 3.53
C THR A 55 0.79 -12.51 2.24
N ALA A 56 -0.40 -11.93 2.23
CA ALA A 56 -1.26 -11.88 1.05
C ALA A 56 -0.60 -11.09 -0.09
N LEU A 57 0.06 -9.98 0.21
CA LEU A 57 0.77 -9.19 -0.77
C LEU A 57 1.93 -9.97 -1.40
N CYS A 58 2.73 -10.65 -0.59
CA CYS A 58 3.84 -11.48 -1.08
C CYS A 58 3.34 -12.62 -1.97
N GLN A 59 2.26 -13.29 -1.58
CA GLN A 59 1.65 -14.35 -2.39
C GLN A 59 1.18 -13.82 -3.73
N TRP A 60 0.57 -12.66 -3.75
CA TRP A 60 0.15 -12.03 -4.99
C TRP A 60 1.35 -11.72 -5.90
N ILE A 61 2.40 -11.10 -5.36
CA ILE A 61 3.61 -10.76 -6.12
C ILE A 61 4.26 -12.01 -6.70
N GLU A 62 4.37 -13.08 -5.92
CA GLU A 62 4.95 -14.35 -6.37
C GLU A 62 4.16 -14.97 -7.52
N GLY A 63 2.85 -14.73 -7.57
CA GLY A 63 1.98 -15.21 -8.65
C GLY A 63 2.02 -14.37 -9.93
N LEU A 64 2.64 -13.18 -9.91
CA LEU A 64 2.75 -12.33 -11.09
C LEU A 64 3.85 -12.82 -12.02
N SER A 65 3.59 -12.75 -13.34
CA SER A 65 4.64 -12.96 -14.34
C SER A 65 5.57 -11.75 -14.39
N ASP A 66 6.76 -11.93 -14.97
CA ASP A 66 7.69 -10.81 -15.19
C ASP A 66 7.05 -9.72 -16.02
N GLN A 67 6.26 -10.08 -17.02
CA GLN A 67 5.52 -9.13 -17.84
C GLN A 67 4.55 -8.30 -16.99
N GLU A 68 3.74 -8.94 -16.15
CA GLU A 68 2.78 -8.25 -15.29
C GLU A 68 3.46 -7.31 -14.29
N LEU A 69 4.65 -7.67 -13.82
CA LEU A 69 5.37 -6.91 -12.80
C LEU A 69 6.17 -5.75 -13.39
N PHE A 70 6.84 -5.94 -14.53
CA PHE A 70 7.83 -5.02 -15.04
C PHE A 70 7.40 -4.22 -16.27
N GLU A 71 6.38 -4.64 -17.01
CA GLU A 71 5.90 -3.90 -18.16
C GLU A 71 4.77 -2.94 -17.78
N ALA A 72 4.76 -1.76 -18.41
CA ALA A 72 3.67 -0.80 -18.25
C ALA A 72 2.37 -1.30 -18.89
N GLY A 73 1.23 -0.81 -18.43
CA GLY A 73 -0.07 -1.08 -19.04
C GLY A 73 -0.70 -2.43 -18.69
N GLN A 74 -0.14 -3.18 -17.76
CA GLN A 74 -0.63 -4.50 -17.37
C GLN A 74 -1.83 -4.46 -16.43
N ARG A 75 -2.05 -3.32 -15.76
CA ARG A 75 -3.19 -3.08 -14.87
C ARG A 75 -3.71 -1.67 -15.07
N ASP A 76 -5.01 -1.51 -15.17
CA ASP A 76 -5.64 -0.20 -15.34
C ASP A 76 -5.37 0.71 -14.14
N TRP A 77 -5.43 0.15 -12.93
CA TRP A 77 -5.15 0.93 -11.72
C TRP A 77 -3.71 1.46 -11.66
N ALA A 78 -2.78 0.82 -12.33
CA ALA A 78 -1.38 1.25 -12.40
C ALA A 78 -1.09 2.14 -13.62
N THR A 79 -2.02 2.22 -14.58
CA THR A 79 -1.82 2.95 -15.83
C THR A 79 -2.22 4.41 -15.64
N THR A 80 -1.22 5.26 -15.42
CA THR A 80 -1.36 6.70 -15.27
C THR A 80 -0.59 7.40 -16.39
N LYS A 81 -0.58 8.74 -16.36
CA LYS A 81 0.22 9.53 -17.32
C LYS A 81 1.71 9.16 -17.29
N ALA A 82 2.23 8.75 -16.12
CA ALA A 82 3.60 8.30 -15.97
C ALA A 82 3.85 6.90 -16.54
N GLN A 83 2.80 6.13 -16.80
CA GLN A 83 2.87 4.76 -17.32
C GLN A 83 3.79 3.85 -16.49
N TRP A 84 3.67 3.93 -15.18
CA TRP A 84 4.51 3.14 -14.29
C TRP A 84 4.12 1.65 -14.34
N PRO A 85 5.11 0.75 -14.39
CA PRO A 85 4.85 -0.67 -14.21
C PRO A 85 4.42 -0.97 -12.77
N VAL A 86 3.80 -2.12 -12.56
CA VAL A 86 3.27 -2.54 -11.25
C VAL A 86 4.34 -2.52 -10.17
N TYR A 87 5.59 -2.93 -10.48
CA TYR A 87 6.65 -2.99 -9.46
C TYR A 87 6.93 -1.63 -8.81
N LYS A 88 6.80 -0.53 -9.56
CA LYS A 88 6.99 0.81 -9.00
C LYS A 88 5.91 1.16 -7.99
N TRP A 89 4.66 0.81 -8.27
CA TRP A 89 3.56 0.99 -7.33
C TRP A 89 3.76 0.17 -6.06
N ILE A 90 4.23 -1.06 -6.20
CA ILE A 90 4.56 -1.91 -5.05
C ILE A 90 5.66 -1.24 -4.21
N HIS A 91 6.72 -0.77 -4.84
CA HIS A 91 7.84 -0.15 -4.14
C HIS A 91 7.41 1.11 -3.35
N ILE A 92 6.69 2.04 -3.98
CA ILE A 92 6.30 3.30 -3.32
C ILE A 92 5.23 3.11 -2.25
N ASN A 93 4.50 2.01 -2.27
CA ASN A 93 3.45 1.71 -1.29
C ASN A 93 3.90 0.75 -0.19
N THR A 94 5.07 0.16 -0.28
CA THR A 94 5.60 -0.81 0.71
C THR A 94 7.02 -0.50 1.13
N VAL A 95 8.00 -0.71 0.25
CA VAL A 95 9.43 -0.60 0.60
C VAL A 95 9.78 0.81 1.06
N ALA A 96 9.39 1.82 0.30
CA ALA A 96 9.72 3.21 0.63
C ALA A 96 9.07 3.67 1.96
N PRO A 97 7.75 3.49 2.19
CA PRO A 97 7.16 3.85 3.48
C PRO A 97 7.75 3.07 4.65
N PHE A 98 7.96 1.76 4.52
CA PHE A 98 8.49 0.95 5.61
C PHE A 98 9.92 1.37 5.98
N THR A 99 10.75 1.73 5.01
CA THR A 99 12.09 2.26 5.25
C THR A 99 12.03 3.58 6.02
N ASN A 100 11.12 4.48 5.60
CA ASN A 100 10.93 5.77 6.27
C ASN A 100 10.43 5.60 7.70
N PHE A 101 9.44 4.74 7.93
CA PHE A 101 8.91 4.47 9.27
C PHE A 101 9.95 3.82 10.17
N ARG A 102 10.73 2.90 9.64
CA ARG A 102 11.84 2.29 10.40
C ARG A 102 12.83 3.34 10.88
N THR A 103 13.22 4.27 10.01
CA THR A 103 14.12 5.36 10.36
C THR A 103 13.52 6.25 11.45
N LYS A 104 12.24 6.62 11.34
CA LYS A 104 11.55 7.44 12.34
C LYS A 104 11.44 6.73 13.68
N ILE A 105 11.13 5.44 13.69
CA ILE A 105 11.01 4.64 14.91
C ILE A 105 12.37 4.53 15.60
N ARG A 106 13.44 4.29 14.85
CA ARG A 106 14.81 4.23 15.39
C ARG A 106 15.23 5.56 16.02
N LYS A 107 14.91 6.67 15.37
CA LYS A 107 15.19 8.00 15.88
C LYS A 107 14.42 8.26 17.18
N TRP A 108 13.13 7.97 17.21
CA TRP A 108 12.32 8.09 18.40
C TRP A 108 12.87 7.25 19.55
N LYS A 109 13.21 5.99 19.29
CA LYS A 109 13.77 5.10 20.30
C LYS A 109 15.05 5.65 20.89
N LYS A 110 15.95 6.19 20.07
CA LYS A 110 17.21 6.79 20.50
C LYS A 110 16.97 8.01 21.41
N GLU A 111 16.00 8.86 21.07
CA GLU A 111 15.67 10.07 21.83
C GLU A 111 14.91 9.76 23.13
N ALA A 112 13.98 8.82 23.08
CA ALA A 112 13.07 8.52 24.20
C ALA A 112 13.65 7.60 25.26
N LEU A 113 14.64 6.76 24.90
CA LEU A 113 15.20 5.71 25.78
C LEU A 113 16.61 6.00 26.28
N HIS A 114 17.02 7.25 26.21
CA HIS A 114 18.30 7.70 26.79
C HIS A 114 18.24 7.87 28.29
#